data_febf9d42f990d162d8caab4d8a6bd40f
#
_entry.id   febf9d42f990d162d8caab4d8a6bd40f
#
_cell.length_a   1.000
_cell.length_b   1.000
_cell.length_c   1.000
_cell.angle_alpha   90.00
_cell.angle_beta   90.00
_cell.angle_gamma   90.00
#
_symmetry.space_group_name_H-M   'P 1'
#
loop_
_entity.id
_entity.type
_entity.pdbx_description
1 polymer ?
#
loop_
_entity_poly.entity_id
_entity_poly.type
_entity_poly.pdbx_seq_one_letter_code
_entity_poly.pdbx_strand_id
1 'polypeptide(L)'
;MRVNMRAIAFDPYRIKYLVPKLDEVGVTVPLIQHGQGFYKAKDSGLWMPHSIELFEQLIDDKKIEIHANPCLRWNAASAVLEADQKDNRVFAKKKSTGRIDGVVASAMAIGASEGEFEDEGDIDGFFDNPIIVGI
;
A
#
# COMPACT_ATOMS: atom_id res chain seq x y z
N MET A 1 -1.72 -19.63 -11.46
CA MET A 1 -2.62 -18.94 -10.51
C MET A 1 -3.12 -17.65 -11.16
N ARG A 2 -4.42 -17.51 -11.31
CA ARG A 2 -4.99 -16.24 -11.80
C ARG A 2 -5.16 -15.31 -10.61
N VAL A 3 -4.44 -14.20 -10.60
CA VAL A 3 -4.63 -13.13 -9.62
C VAL A 3 -5.75 -12.23 -10.13
N ASN A 4 -6.83 -12.11 -9.36
CA ASN A 4 -7.87 -11.14 -9.64
C ASN A 4 -7.43 -9.78 -9.07
N MET A 5 -6.83 -8.95 -9.91
CA MET A 5 -6.37 -7.62 -9.50
C MET A 5 -7.56 -6.66 -9.43
N ARG A 6 -7.87 -6.18 -8.24
CA ARG A 6 -9.03 -5.31 -7.97
C ARG A 6 -8.72 -3.84 -8.23
N ALA A 7 -7.51 -3.39 -7.89
CA ALA A 7 -7.06 -2.02 -8.10
C ALA A 7 -5.54 -1.93 -8.08
N ILE A 8 -5.00 -0.81 -8.55
CA ILE A 8 -3.60 -0.43 -8.42
C ILE A 8 -3.52 0.90 -7.67
N ALA A 9 -2.93 0.89 -6.48
CA ALA A 9 -2.63 2.10 -5.74
C ALA A 9 -1.38 2.77 -6.31
N PHE A 10 -1.42 4.08 -6.53
CA PHE A 10 -0.31 4.82 -7.08
C PHE A 10 -0.13 6.20 -6.43
N ASP A 11 1.12 6.68 -6.40
CA ASP A 11 1.43 8.06 -6.05
C ASP A 11 1.05 8.98 -7.23
N PRO A 12 0.22 10.02 -7.03
CA PRO A 12 -0.16 10.95 -8.10
C PRO A 12 1.02 11.69 -8.75
N TYR A 13 2.17 11.70 -8.10
CA TYR A 13 3.37 12.33 -8.64
C TYR A 13 3.89 11.58 -9.87
N ARG A 14 3.93 12.26 -11.02
CA ARG A 14 4.38 11.73 -12.34
C ARG A 14 3.54 10.61 -12.95
N ILE A 15 2.40 10.24 -12.39
CA ILE A 15 1.52 9.20 -12.94
C ILE A 15 1.06 9.50 -14.37
N LYS A 16 1.00 10.77 -14.75
CA LYS A 16 0.60 11.20 -16.09
C LYS A 16 1.41 10.59 -17.24
N TYR A 17 2.62 10.09 -16.96
CA TYR A 17 3.45 9.42 -17.96
C TYR A 17 3.12 7.92 -18.06
N LEU A 18 2.57 7.32 -17.01
CA LEU A 18 2.24 5.90 -16.97
C LEU A 18 0.84 5.61 -17.50
N VAL A 19 -0.15 6.45 -17.19
CA VAL A 19 -1.56 6.22 -17.59
C VAL A 19 -1.73 5.96 -19.08
N PRO A 20 -1.17 6.78 -19.99
CA PRO A 20 -1.30 6.50 -21.44
C PRO A 20 -0.68 5.16 -21.85
N LYS A 21 0.37 4.74 -21.17
CA LYS A 21 1.02 3.44 -21.45
C LYS A 21 0.19 2.25 -20.97
N LEU A 22 -0.50 2.40 -19.86
CA LEU A 22 -1.45 1.38 -19.38
C LEU A 22 -2.62 1.23 -20.34
N ASP A 23 -3.13 2.34 -20.86
CA ASP A 23 -4.20 2.35 -21.87
C ASP A 23 -3.75 1.68 -23.18
N GLU A 24 -2.54 1.99 -23.66
CA GLU A 24 -1.96 1.38 -24.87
C GLU A 24 -1.87 -0.15 -24.77
N VAL A 25 -1.58 -0.69 -23.59
CA VAL A 25 -1.48 -2.16 -23.36
C VAL A 25 -2.79 -2.78 -22.89
N GLY A 26 -3.88 -2.01 -22.86
CA GLY A 26 -5.21 -2.50 -22.50
C GLY A 26 -5.40 -2.87 -21.03
N VAL A 27 -4.65 -2.23 -20.13
CA VAL A 27 -4.85 -2.40 -18.68
C VAL A 27 -6.09 -1.65 -18.25
N THR A 28 -7.10 -2.39 -17.80
CA THR A 28 -8.42 -1.86 -17.39
C THR A 28 -8.64 -1.87 -15.88
N VAL A 29 -7.60 -2.18 -15.11
CA VAL A 29 -7.69 -2.24 -13.64
C VAL A 29 -7.88 -0.82 -13.07
N PRO A 30 -8.80 -0.61 -12.11
CA PRO A 30 -8.99 0.67 -11.47
C PRO A 30 -7.72 1.21 -10.85
N LEU A 31 -7.48 2.52 -10.98
CA LEU A 31 -6.34 3.23 -10.42
C LEU A 31 -6.81 4.06 -9.21
N ILE A 32 -6.17 3.88 -8.06
CA ILE A 32 -6.50 4.56 -6.81
C ILE A 32 -5.33 5.44 -6.39
N GLN A 33 -5.57 6.74 -6.24
CA GLN A 33 -4.56 7.67 -5.75
C GLN A 33 -4.24 7.43 -4.28
N HIS A 34 -2.95 7.47 -3.93
CA HIS A 34 -2.47 7.29 -2.57
C HIS A 34 -1.31 8.25 -2.28
N GLY A 35 -1.46 9.10 -1.27
CA GLY A 35 -0.41 10.01 -0.83
C GLY A 35 0.73 9.27 -0.13
N GLN A 36 1.97 9.46 -0.57
CA GLN A 36 3.16 8.88 0.07
C GLN A 36 3.75 9.74 1.19
N GLY A 37 3.34 10.98 1.29
CA GLY A 37 3.79 11.93 2.31
C GLY A 37 2.74 12.19 3.40
N PHE A 38 2.86 13.36 4.03
CA PHE A 38 1.95 13.83 5.09
C PHE A 38 0.66 14.47 4.56
N TYR A 39 0.27 14.18 3.34
CA TYR A 39 -0.92 14.70 2.69
C TYR A 39 -1.84 13.57 2.21
N LYS A 40 -3.13 13.81 2.27
CA LYS A 40 -4.13 12.90 1.73
C LYS A 40 -4.29 13.09 0.22
N ALA A 41 -4.40 12.00 -0.51
CA ALA A 41 -4.75 12.07 -1.93
C ALA A 41 -6.15 12.69 -2.10
N LYS A 42 -6.31 13.58 -3.11
CA LYS A 42 -7.54 14.36 -3.26
C LYS A 42 -8.78 13.49 -3.51
N ASP A 43 -8.64 12.49 -4.39
CA ASP A 43 -9.79 11.72 -4.84
C ASP A 43 -10.16 10.58 -3.88
N SER A 44 -9.15 9.92 -3.30
CA SER A 44 -9.36 8.76 -2.43
C SER A 44 -9.29 9.07 -0.93
N GLY A 45 -8.65 10.17 -0.55
CA GLY A 45 -8.36 10.48 0.86
C GLY A 45 -7.26 9.60 1.47
N LEU A 46 -6.69 8.64 0.72
CA LEU A 46 -5.66 7.74 1.20
C LEU A 46 -4.32 8.45 1.39
N TRP A 47 -3.61 8.08 2.44
CA TRP A 47 -2.30 8.63 2.75
C TRP A 47 -1.46 7.67 3.60
N MET A 48 -0.15 7.83 3.54
CA MET A 48 0.80 6.89 4.13
C MET A 48 0.67 6.71 5.64
N PRO A 49 0.45 7.74 6.47
CA PRO A 49 0.33 7.55 7.92
C PRO A 49 -0.73 6.53 8.31
N HIS A 50 -1.93 6.62 7.75
CA HIS A 50 -3.00 5.66 8.02
C HIS A 50 -2.66 4.24 7.52
N SER A 51 -2.08 4.17 6.33
CA SER A 51 -1.68 2.88 5.74
C SER A 51 -0.58 2.17 6.53
N ILE A 52 0.36 2.91 7.11
CA ILE A 52 1.38 2.36 8.02
C ILE A 52 0.74 1.82 9.29
N GLU A 53 -0.15 2.58 9.91
CA GLU A 53 -0.87 2.15 11.12
C GLU A 53 -1.66 0.87 10.88
N LEU A 54 -2.41 0.82 9.79
CA LEU A 54 -3.17 -0.36 9.40
C LEU A 54 -2.27 -1.56 9.13
N PHE A 55 -1.15 -1.35 8.44
CA PHE A 55 -0.18 -2.41 8.18
C PHE A 55 0.41 -2.99 9.47
N GLU A 56 0.84 -2.13 10.38
CA GLU A 56 1.35 -2.55 11.71
C GLU A 56 0.27 -3.31 12.49
N GLN A 57 -0.95 -2.79 12.51
CA GLN A 57 -2.07 -3.45 13.20
C GLN A 57 -2.34 -4.85 12.65
N LEU A 58 -2.35 -5.02 11.33
CA LEU A 58 -2.55 -6.33 10.71
C LEU A 58 -1.43 -7.32 11.03
N ILE A 59 -0.19 -6.84 11.16
CA ILE A 59 0.94 -7.66 11.58
C ILE A 59 0.79 -8.08 13.06
N ASP A 60 0.50 -7.12 13.94
CA ASP A 60 0.37 -7.36 15.38
C ASP A 60 -0.79 -8.32 15.69
N ASP A 61 -1.91 -8.14 15.00
CA ASP A 61 -3.09 -9.00 15.11
C ASP A 61 -2.94 -10.35 14.42
N LYS A 62 -1.82 -10.58 13.70
CA LYS A 62 -1.58 -11.78 12.88
C LYS A 62 -2.66 -12.02 11.80
N LYS A 63 -3.19 -10.93 11.26
CA LYS A 63 -4.24 -10.95 10.22
C LYS A 63 -3.69 -10.78 8.80
N ILE A 64 -2.39 -10.72 8.64
CA ILE A 64 -1.71 -10.66 7.35
C ILE A 64 -0.71 -11.80 7.24
N GLU A 65 -0.71 -12.47 6.11
CA GLU A 65 0.32 -13.44 5.75
C GLU A 65 1.23 -12.84 4.68
N ILE A 66 2.52 -12.81 4.96
CA ILE A 66 3.54 -12.31 4.03
C ILE A 66 4.46 -13.47 3.70
N HIS A 67 4.47 -13.88 2.42
CA HIS A 67 5.37 -14.92 1.97
C HIS A 67 6.84 -14.52 2.16
N ALA A 68 7.68 -15.49 2.48
CA ALA A 68 9.11 -15.30 2.68
C ALA A 68 9.76 -14.81 1.37
N ASN A 69 9.99 -13.51 1.29
CA ASN A 69 10.64 -12.86 0.17
C ASN A 69 11.89 -12.10 0.67
N PRO A 70 13.10 -12.51 0.28
CA PRO A 70 14.34 -11.87 0.74
C PRO A 70 14.41 -10.37 0.42
N CYS A 71 13.91 -9.96 -0.76
CA CYS A 71 13.90 -8.55 -1.14
C CYS A 71 12.96 -7.74 -0.24
N LEU A 72 11.76 -8.23 0.04
CA LEU A 72 10.81 -7.54 0.91
C LEU A 72 11.32 -7.46 2.35
N ARG A 73 11.92 -8.53 2.87
CA ARG A 73 12.57 -8.54 4.19
C ARG A 73 13.69 -7.51 4.28
N TRP A 74 14.53 -7.42 3.25
CA TRP A 74 15.59 -6.43 3.18
C TRP A 74 15.04 -5.00 3.10
N ASN A 75 13.98 -4.77 2.31
CA ASN A 75 13.28 -3.49 2.25
C ASN A 75 12.77 -3.07 3.62
N ALA A 76 12.08 -3.98 4.32
CA ALA A 76 11.53 -3.71 5.66
C ALA A 76 12.63 -3.41 6.68
N ALA A 77 13.73 -4.18 6.67
CA ALA A 77 14.87 -3.97 7.55
C ALA A 77 15.61 -2.65 7.27
N SER A 78 15.54 -2.14 6.03
CA SER A 78 16.16 -0.89 5.61
C SER A 78 15.27 0.34 5.84
N ALA A 79 13.98 0.14 6.07
CA ALA A 79 13.01 1.21 6.19
C ALA A 79 13.20 2.03 7.47
N VAL A 80 13.12 3.34 7.33
CA VAL A 80 13.10 4.30 8.44
C VAL A 80 11.82 5.11 8.34
N LEU A 81 11.13 5.28 9.45
CA LEU A 81 9.96 6.15 9.55
C LEU A 81 10.36 7.51 10.13
N GLU A 82 9.70 8.55 9.68
CA GLU A 82 9.76 9.88 10.28
C GLU A 82 8.35 10.37 10.60
N ALA A 83 8.23 11.14 11.68
CA ALA A 83 6.96 11.65 12.16
C ALA A 83 6.89 13.17 12.05
N ASP A 84 5.69 13.70 11.82
CA ASP A 84 5.39 15.13 11.96
C ASP A 84 5.06 15.49 13.42
N GLN A 85 4.70 16.74 13.66
CA GLN A 85 4.35 17.25 15.00
C GLN A 85 3.07 16.62 15.59
N LYS A 86 2.27 15.98 14.76
CA LYS A 86 1.03 15.26 15.15
C LYS A 86 1.22 13.75 15.25
N ASP A 87 2.47 13.30 15.19
CA ASP A 87 2.84 11.89 15.24
C ASP A 87 2.37 11.06 14.03
N ASN A 88 2.01 11.72 12.93
CA ASN A 88 1.80 11.03 11.67
C ASN A 88 3.13 10.55 11.11
N ARG A 89 3.21 9.29 10.71
CA ARG A 89 4.46 8.67 10.26
C ARG A 89 4.44 8.38 8.77
N VAL A 90 5.57 8.62 8.12
CA VAL A 90 5.80 8.27 6.71
C VAL A 90 7.16 7.59 6.55
N PHE A 91 7.35 6.90 5.43
CA PHE A 91 8.66 6.33 5.09
C PHE A 91 9.65 7.43 4.69
N ALA A 92 10.77 7.49 5.39
CA ALA A 92 11.86 8.43 5.13
C ALA A 92 12.86 7.83 4.14
N LYS A 93 12.57 7.91 2.84
CA LYS A 93 13.42 7.32 1.79
C LYS A 93 14.87 7.77 1.84
N LYS A 94 15.12 9.05 2.18
CA LYS A 94 16.48 9.60 2.28
C LYS A 94 17.27 9.11 3.49
N LYS A 95 16.58 8.67 4.55
CA LYS A 95 17.19 8.16 5.78
C LYS A 95 17.32 6.64 5.77
N SER A 96 16.67 5.97 4.84
CA SER A 96 16.69 4.52 4.72
C SER A 96 18.06 4.05 4.21
N THR A 97 18.56 2.93 4.76
CA THR A 97 19.89 2.38 4.44
C THR A 97 19.94 1.65 3.11
N GLY A 98 18.78 1.37 2.52
CA GLY A 98 18.65 0.69 1.23
C GLY A 98 17.36 1.09 0.52
N ARG A 99 17.02 0.38 -0.53
CA ARG A 99 15.76 0.57 -1.24
C ARG A 99 14.61 0.03 -0.41
N ILE A 100 13.48 0.74 -0.41
CA ILE A 100 12.29 0.42 0.40
C ILE A 100 11.01 0.38 -0.43
N ASP A 101 11.13 0.35 -1.75
CA ASP A 101 9.97 0.47 -2.66
C ASP A 101 8.95 -0.66 -2.44
N GLY A 102 9.40 -1.87 -2.12
CA GLY A 102 8.51 -3.01 -1.85
C GLY A 102 7.67 -2.83 -0.59
N VAL A 103 8.25 -2.36 0.52
CA VAL A 103 7.48 -2.12 1.75
C VAL A 103 6.54 -0.91 1.62
N VAL A 104 6.96 0.13 0.89
CA VAL A 104 6.10 1.28 0.57
C VAL A 104 4.90 0.83 -0.27
N ALA A 105 5.13 0.05 -1.32
CA ALA A 105 4.06 -0.49 -2.17
C ALA A 105 3.10 -1.40 -1.38
N SER A 106 3.62 -2.22 -0.46
CA SER A 106 2.80 -3.07 0.41
C SER A 106 1.89 -2.23 1.32
N ALA A 107 2.42 -1.19 1.95
CA ALA A 107 1.63 -0.28 2.78
C ALA A 107 0.53 0.42 1.97
N MET A 108 0.84 0.90 0.76
CA MET A 108 -0.13 1.53 -0.13
C MET A 108 -1.24 0.56 -0.55
N ALA A 109 -0.90 -0.68 -0.88
CA ALA A 109 -1.88 -1.70 -1.25
C ALA A 109 -2.82 -2.03 -0.09
N ILE A 110 -2.29 -2.15 1.12
CA ILE A 110 -3.08 -2.39 2.34
C ILE A 110 -4.03 -1.21 2.61
N GLY A 111 -3.54 0.02 2.56
CA GLY A 111 -4.37 1.20 2.74
C GLY A 111 -5.48 1.32 1.69
N ALA A 112 -5.19 0.99 0.45
CA ALA A 112 -6.19 1.00 -0.62
C ALA A 112 -7.23 -0.11 -0.47
N SER A 113 -6.89 -1.25 0.15
CA SER A 113 -7.80 -2.37 0.35
C SER A 113 -8.86 -2.12 1.42
N GLU A 114 -8.58 -1.27 2.42
CA GLU A 114 -9.51 -0.98 3.50
C GLU A 114 -10.84 -0.40 2.97
N GLY A 115 -10.79 0.51 2.00
CA GLY A 115 -11.99 1.12 1.43
C GLY A 115 -12.89 0.15 0.65
N GLU A 116 -12.36 -0.96 0.15
CA GLU A 116 -13.16 -2.00 -0.52
C GLU A 116 -13.95 -2.85 0.47
N PHE A 117 -13.47 -2.98 1.71
CA PHE A 117 -14.13 -3.80 2.74
C PHE A 117 -15.21 -3.03 3.51
N GLU A 118 -15.09 -1.72 3.61
CA GLU A 118 -16.12 -0.88 4.23
C GLU A 118 -17.42 -0.86 3.42
N ASP A 119 -17.36 -0.94 2.09
CA ASP A 119 -18.52 -0.93 1.20
C ASP A 119 -19.31 -2.26 1.22
N GLU A 120 -18.69 -3.37 1.55
CA GLU A 120 -19.34 -4.69 1.58
C GLU A 120 -19.89 -5.06 2.97
N GLY A 121 -19.58 -4.30 4.01
CA GLY A 121 -20.05 -4.56 5.39
C GLY A 121 -19.61 -5.90 5.96
N ASP A 122 -18.66 -6.57 5.29
CA ASP A 122 -18.24 -7.93 5.57
C ASP A 122 -16.80 -7.97 6.09
N ILE A 123 -16.66 -7.61 7.36
CA ILE A 123 -15.41 -7.83 8.10
C ILE A 123 -15.11 -9.35 8.20
N ASP A 124 -16.12 -10.20 8.20
CA ASP A 124 -15.95 -11.64 8.28
C ASP A 124 -15.38 -12.23 6.97
N GLY A 125 -15.76 -11.69 5.80
CA GLY A 125 -15.17 -12.07 4.52
C GLY A 125 -13.69 -11.77 4.37
N PHE A 126 -13.19 -10.75 5.10
CA PHE A 126 -11.77 -10.48 5.17
C PHE A 126 -10.97 -11.58 5.88
N PHE A 127 -11.56 -12.23 6.89
CA PHE A 127 -10.93 -13.32 7.62
C PHE A 127 -10.93 -14.64 6.85
N ASP A 128 -11.92 -14.84 5.98
CA ASP A 128 -12.02 -16.04 5.14
C ASP A 128 -11.13 -15.96 3.88
N ASN A 129 -10.77 -14.73 3.45
CA ASN A 129 -9.87 -14.47 2.32
C ASN A 129 -8.78 -13.46 2.71
N PRO A 130 -7.75 -13.85 3.43
CA PRO A 130 -6.67 -12.95 3.81
C PRO A 130 -5.98 -12.36 2.58
N ILE A 131 -5.65 -11.07 2.64
CA ILE A 131 -4.84 -10.42 1.61
C ILE A 131 -3.48 -11.10 1.58
N ILE A 132 -3.25 -11.90 0.55
CA ILE A 132 -1.94 -12.48 0.32
C ILE A 132 -1.11 -11.43 -0.42
N VAL A 133 -0.26 -10.72 0.33
CA VAL A 133 0.81 -9.90 -0.25
C VAL A 133 1.92 -10.87 -0.63
N GLY A 134 1.70 -11.60 -1.73
CA GLY A 134 2.67 -12.53 -2.28
C GLY A 134 3.24 -12.01 -3.59
N ILE A 135 4.50 -12.11 -3.69
CA ILE A 135 5.21 -11.99 -4.96
C ILE A 135 5.81 -13.35 -5.30
#